data_ec4597b74afbb111a2c0c89104d68619
#
_entry.id   ec4597b74afbb111a2c0c89104d68619
#
_cell.length_a   1.000
_cell.length_b   1.000
_cell.length_c   1.000
_cell.angle_alpha   90.00
_cell.angle_beta   90.00
_cell.angle_gamma   90.00
#
_symmetry.space_group_name_H-M   'P 1'
#
loop_
_entity.id
_entity.type
_entity.pdbx_description
1 polymer ?
#
loop_
_entity_poly.entity_id
_entity_poly.type
_entity_poly.pdbx_seq_one_letter_code
_entity_poly.pdbx_strand_id
1 'polypeptide(L)' 'MKYITSNPEIMSGKLVISGTRVPIARILFLLKEGYTIDGIQEEYPHVALEKIKGAVNELIEMLDKSEYASKIL' A
#
# COMPACT_ATOMS: atom_id res chain seq x y z
N MET A 1 -4.29 0.27 11.41
CA MET A 1 -2.93 0.38 10.87
C MET A 1 -2.55 1.84 10.72
N LYS A 2 -1.29 2.13 10.80
CA LYS A 2 -0.82 3.51 10.77
C LYS A 2 -0.79 4.12 9.36
N TYR A 3 -0.31 3.34 8.39
CA TYR A 3 -0.10 3.84 7.03
C TYR A 3 -1.15 3.42 6.01
N ILE A 4 -2.02 2.52 6.39
CA ILE A 4 -3.12 2.05 5.55
C ILE A 4 -4.43 2.30 6.28
N THR A 5 -5.39 2.87 5.56
CA THR A 5 -6.70 3.13 6.14
C THR A 5 -7.79 2.90 5.10
N SER A 6 -9.02 2.83 5.58
CA SER A 6 -10.22 2.73 4.76
C SER A 6 -11.18 3.82 5.24
N ASN A 7 -11.77 4.54 4.31
CA ASN A 7 -12.78 5.56 4.61
C ASN A 7 -13.91 5.40 3.61
N PRO A 8 -15.16 5.16 4.06
CA PRO A 8 -16.29 5.00 3.14
C PRO A 8 -16.50 6.17 2.20
N GLU A 9 -16.03 7.36 2.56
CA GLU A 9 -16.15 8.55 1.72
C GLU A 9 -15.05 8.65 0.68
N ILE A 10 -14.03 7.80 0.77
CA ILE A 10 -12.91 7.78 -0.17
C ILE A 10 -12.96 6.45 -0.91
N MET A 11 -13.15 6.49 -2.23
CA MET A 11 -13.13 5.33 -3.11
C MET A 11 -14.01 4.18 -2.61
N SER A 12 -15.18 4.51 -2.05
CA SER A 12 -16.15 3.53 -1.55
C SER A 12 -15.58 2.59 -0.48
N GLY A 13 -14.71 3.10 0.37
CA GLY A 13 -14.14 2.33 1.46
C GLY A 13 -12.97 1.43 1.09
N LYS A 14 -12.40 1.60 -0.10
CA LYS A 14 -11.20 0.86 -0.48
C LYS A 14 -10.00 1.28 0.37
N LEU A 15 -9.05 0.38 0.54
CA LEU A 15 -7.83 0.70 1.29
C LEU A 15 -6.99 1.70 0.52
N VAL A 16 -6.55 2.72 1.23
CA VAL A 16 -5.68 3.78 0.69
C VAL A 16 -4.53 4.03 1.64
N ILE A 17 -3.49 4.70 1.16
CA ILE A 17 -2.42 5.21 2.03
C ILE A 17 -3.04 6.30 2.90
N SER A 18 -2.84 6.22 4.21
CA SER A 18 -3.40 7.17 5.17
C SER A 18 -3.09 8.62 4.79
N GLY A 19 -4.11 9.47 4.85
CA GLY A 19 -3.98 10.89 4.51
C GLY A 19 -3.94 11.16 3.01
N THR A 20 -4.13 10.16 2.17
CA THR A 20 -4.11 10.31 0.72
C THR A 20 -5.34 9.64 0.10
N ARG A 21 -5.49 9.79 -1.21
CA ARG A 21 -6.47 9.04 -2.00
C ARG A 21 -5.81 7.97 -2.86
N VAL A 22 -4.54 7.63 -2.57
CA VAL A 22 -3.79 6.63 -3.34
C VAL A 22 -4.24 5.24 -2.92
N PRO A 23 -4.86 4.46 -3.83
CA PRO A 23 -5.32 3.12 -3.48
C PRO A 23 -4.15 2.18 -3.24
N ILE A 24 -4.28 1.32 -2.23
CA ILE A 24 -3.28 0.29 -1.98
C ILE A 24 -3.18 -0.67 -3.16
N ALA A 25 -4.30 -0.96 -3.82
CA ALA A 25 -4.30 -1.80 -5.02
C ALA A 25 -3.39 -1.23 -6.12
N ARG A 26 -3.31 0.10 -6.24
CA ARG A 26 -2.43 0.74 -7.22
C ARG A 26 -0.97 0.52 -6.86
N ILE A 27 -0.64 0.62 -5.58
CA ILE A 27 0.72 0.37 -5.10
C ILE A 27 1.14 -1.07 -5.41
N LEU A 28 0.26 -2.02 -5.13
CA LEU A 28 0.51 -3.43 -5.43
C LEU A 28 0.70 -3.67 -6.93
N PHE A 29 -0.12 -3.01 -7.76
CA PHE A 29 0.00 -3.11 -9.20
C PHE A 29 1.38 -2.61 -9.68
N LEU A 30 1.84 -1.47 -9.16
CA LEU A 30 3.14 -0.93 -9.54
C LEU A 30 4.28 -1.84 -9.10
N LEU A 31 4.20 -2.42 -7.91
CA LEU A 31 5.19 -3.40 -7.45
C LEU A 31 5.21 -4.62 -8.35
N LYS A 32 4.04 -5.10 -8.76
CA LYS A 32 3.92 -6.22 -9.70
C LYS A 32 4.59 -5.91 -11.02
N GLU A 33 4.48 -4.67 -11.47
CA GLU A 33 5.08 -4.22 -12.73
C GLU A 33 6.59 -3.96 -12.62
N GLY A 34 7.17 -4.18 -11.46
CA GLY A 34 8.61 -4.06 -11.26
C GLY A 34 9.07 -2.72 -10.73
N TYR A 35 8.16 -1.85 -10.33
CA TYR A 35 8.55 -0.56 -9.75
C TYR A 35 9.23 -0.78 -8.41
N THR A 36 10.26 0.03 -8.16
CA THR A 36 10.85 0.13 -6.83
C THR A 36 10.02 1.10 -5.99
N ILE A 37 10.25 1.11 -4.68
CA ILE A 37 9.56 2.08 -3.82
C ILE A 37 9.89 3.51 -4.24
N ASP A 38 11.13 3.78 -4.60
CA ASP A 38 11.52 5.10 -5.11
C ASP A 38 10.78 5.44 -6.40
N GLY A 39 10.63 4.47 -7.29
CA GLY A 39 9.88 4.66 -8.53
C GLY A 39 8.40 4.94 -8.28
N ILE A 40 7.82 4.30 -7.27
CA ILE A 40 6.42 4.56 -6.89
C ILE A 40 6.30 5.99 -6.37
N GLN A 41 7.25 6.44 -5.56
CA GLN A 41 7.24 7.81 -5.04
C GLN A 41 7.34 8.84 -6.16
N GLU A 42 8.04 8.54 -7.24
CA GLU A 42 8.09 9.40 -8.41
C GLU A 42 6.72 9.54 -9.10
N GLU A 43 5.90 8.48 -9.06
CA GLU A 43 4.54 8.53 -9.59
C GLU A 43 3.61 9.37 -8.69
N TYR A 44 3.90 9.44 -7.41
CA TYR A 44 3.12 10.17 -6.42
C TYR A 44 4.02 11.11 -5.63
N PRO A 45 4.58 12.15 -6.29
CA PRO A 45 5.61 12.99 -5.66
C PRO A 45 5.13 13.76 -4.42
N HIS A 46 3.82 13.91 -4.25
CA HIS A 46 3.24 14.56 -3.07
C HIS A 46 3.08 13.61 -1.88
N VAL A 47 3.35 12.32 -2.07
CA VAL A 47 3.27 11.34 -0.98
C VAL A 47 4.70 11.08 -0.47
N ALA A 48 4.91 11.28 0.83
CA ALA A 48 6.21 11.06 1.44
C ALA A 48 6.66 9.60 1.26
N LEU A 49 7.94 9.42 0.98
CA LEU A 49 8.52 8.08 0.80
C LEU A 49 8.26 7.19 2.01
N GLU A 50 8.34 7.76 3.22
CA GLU A 50 8.06 7.03 4.46
C GLU A 50 6.67 6.44 4.52
N LYS A 51 5.69 7.13 3.95
CA LYS A 51 4.31 6.62 3.91
C LYS A 51 4.20 5.44 2.97
N ILE A 52 4.87 5.51 1.83
CA ILE A 52 4.88 4.40 0.86
C ILE A 52 5.56 3.19 1.48
N LYS A 53 6.73 3.39 2.07
CA LYS A 53 7.45 2.30 2.76
C LYS A 53 6.63 1.70 3.89
N GLY A 54 6.00 2.56 4.70
CA GLY A 54 5.16 2.11 5.82
C GLY A 54 3.97 1.31 5.35
N ALA A 55 3.32 1.76 4.28
CA ALA A 55 2.18 1.03 3.71
C ALA A 55 2.60 -0.34 3.17
N VAL A 56 3.71 -0.41 2.46
CA VAL A 56 4.23 -1.68 1.94
C VAL A 56 4.57 -2.63 3.09
N ASN A 57 5.23 -2.12 4.14
CA ASN A 57 5.56 -2.94 5.31
C ASN A 57 4.30 -3.46 6.01
N GLU A 58 3.27 -2.63 6.15
CA GLU A 58 2.00 -3.07 6.75
C GLU A 58 1.31 -4.12 5.91
N LEU A 59 1.39 -4.01 4.57
CA LEU A 59 0.86 -5.04 3.68
C LEU A 59 1.57 -6.37 3.88
N ILE A 60 2.88 -6.34 4.00
CA ILE A 60 3.69 -7.53 4.23
C ILE A 60 3.27 -8.17 5.56
N GLU A 61 3.10 -7.38 6.61
CA GLU A 61 2.64 -7.89 7.89
C GLU A 61 1.25 -8.51 7.82
N MET A 62 0.34 -7.89 7.08
CA MET A 62 -1.01 -8.43 6.89
C MET A 62 -0.96 -9.80 6.23
N LEU A 63 -0.16 -9.94 5.20
CA LEU A 63 -0.01 -11.22 4.49
C LEU A 63 0.65 -12.26 5.39
N ASP A 64 1.65 -11.84 6.15
CA ASP A 64 2.40 -12.73 7.04
C ASP A 64 1.53 -13.34 8.14
N LYS A 65 0.49 -12.62 8.56
CA LYS A 65 -0.45 -13.06 9.58
C LYS A 65 -1.64 -13.83 9.02
N SER A 66 -1.76 -13.96 7.69
CA SER A 66 -2.87 -14.63 7.05
C SER A 66 -2.53 -16.10 6.79
N GLU A 67 -3.59 -16.94 6.63
CA GLU A 67 -3.40 -18.33 6.25
C GLU A 67 -2.76 -18.46 4.87
N TYR A 68 -2.98 -17.48 4.01
CA TYR A 68 -2.45 -17.50 2.66
C TYR A 68 -0.94 -17.32 2.63
N ALA A 69 -0.39 -16.55 3.54
CA ALA A 69 1.05 -16.33 3.59
C ALA A 69 1.82 -17.63 3.77
N SER A 70 1.35 -18.49 4.67
CA SER A 70 2.01 -19.78 4.94
C SER A 70 1.94 -20.74 3.75
N LYS A 71 1.03 -20.50 2.82
CA LYS A 71 0.89 -21.33 1.61
C LYS A 71 1.68 -20.79 0.43
N ILE A 72 1.98 -19.49 0.45
CA ILE A 72 2.72 -18.82 -0.61
C ILE A 72 4.21 -18.88 -0.35
N LEU A 73 4.58 -18.72 0.90
CA LEU A 73 5.97 -18.74 1.34
C LEU A 73 6.43 -20.15 1.69
#